data_3b5cccb675c2cd3a53c639933544cedc
#
_entry.id   3b5cccb675c2cd3a53c639933544cedc
#
_cell.length_a   1.000
_cell.length_b   1.000
_cell.length_c   1.000
_cell.angle_alpha   90.00
_cell.angle_beta   90.00
_cell.angle_gamma   90.00
#
_symmetry.space_group_name_H-M   'P 1'
#
loop_
_entity.id
_entity.type
_entity.pdbx_description
1 polymer ?
#
loop_
_entity_poly.entity_id
_entity_poly.type
_entity_poly.pdbx_seq_one_letter_code
_entity_poly.pdbx_strand_id
1 'polypeptide(L)'
;INTTGEDIDENQTALQSEKYEVFTAFEIFEHLLNPYTILKNVKADKILISIPLRLWFSPAYRSKTDMWDRHYHEFEEWQLDWLLEKTGFKIIDRVKFTHPVKKIGFRPLLRFFTPRYYLVYAER
;
A
#
# COMPACT_ATOMS: atom_id res chain seq x y z
N ILE A 1 -8.65 -5.32 20.56
CA ILE A 1 -7.76 -4.72 19.53
C ILE A 1 -6.57 -4.14 20.29
N ASN A 2 -5.40 -4.73 20.09
CA ASN A 2 -4.17 -4.18 20.64
C ASN A 2 -3.59 -3.19 19.62
N THR A 3 -3.43 -1.94 20.03
CA THR A 3 -2.73 -0.92 19.26
C THR A 3 -1.42 -0.59 19.99
N THR A 4 -0.30 -0.75 19.32
CA THR A 4 1.01 -0.43 19.92
C THR A 4 1.36 1.04 19.77
N GLY A 5 0.84 1.72 18.76
CA GLY A 5 1.18 3.10 18.43
C GLY A 5 2.65 3.29 18.00
N GLU A 6 3.34 2.18 17.65
CA GLU A 6 4.74 2.18 17.23
C GLU A 6 4.88 2.42 15.73
N ASP A 7 5.98 3.08 15.35
CA ASP A 7 6.37 3.21 13.95
C ASP A 7 6.90 1.86 13.45
N ILE A 8 6.24 1.31 12.44
CA ILE A 8 6.56 -0.01 11.88
C ILE A 8 7.89 -0.01 11.11
N ASP A 9 8.36 1.14 10.62
CA ASP A 9 9.69 1.24 9.99
C ASP A 9 10.81 1.13 11.04
N GLU A 10 10.56 1.59 12.28
CA GLU A 10 11.54 1.55 13.36
C GLU A 10 11.44 0.28 14.20
N ASN A 11 10.23 -0.20 14.47
CA ASN A 11 10.00 -1.38 15.31
C ASN A 11 9.07 -2.41 14.66
N GLN A 12 9.64 -3.54 14.25
CA GLN A 12 8.93 -4.65 13.61
C GLN A 12 8.69 -5.84 14.55
N THR A 13 8.91 -5.67 15.84
CA THR A 13 8.79 -6.76 16.81
C THR A 13 7.40 -7.40 16.79
N ALA A 14 6.34 -6.59 16.66
CA ALA A 14 4.97 -7.08 16.57
C ALA A 14 4.75 -8.00 15.36
N LEU A 15 5.36 -7.70 14.20
CA LEU A 15 5.25 -8.51 12.98
C LEU A 15 5.95 -9.87 13.11
N GLN A 16 6.94 -9.95 13.98
CA GLN A 16 7.79 -11.13 14.17
C GLN A 16 7.39 -11.97 15.38
N SER A 17 6.64 -11.40 16.33
CA SER A 17 6.34 -12.05 17.61
C SER A 17 5.35 -13.21 17.47
N GLU A 18 4.34 -13.06 16.64
CA GLU A 18 3.26 -14.02 16.49
C GLU A 18 2.99 -14.34 15.01
N LYS A 19 2.42 -15.53 14.78
CA LYS A 19 1.89 -15.89 13.46
C LYS A 19 0.44 -15.44 13.37
N TYR A 20 0.14 -14.67 12.34
CA TYR A 20 -1.21 -14.20 12.03
C TYR A 20 -1.81 -15.02 10.89
N GLU A 21 -3.12 -15.17 10.86
CA GLU A 21 -3.82 -15.80 9.74
C GLU A 21 -3.77 -14.90 8.50
N VAL A 22 -3.99 -13.61 8.71
CA VAL A 22 -4.02 -12.61 7.64
C VAL A 22 -3.31 -11.34 8.10
N PHE A 23 -2.45 -10.81 7.25
CA PHE A 23 -1.89 -9.47 7.39
C PHE A 23 -2.64 -8.51 6.47
N THR A 24 -3.13 -7.41 7.00
CA THR A 24 -3.81 -6.38 6.20
C THR A 24 -3.09 -5.05 6.30
N ALA A 25 -2.92 -4.37 5.17
CA ALA A 25 -2.32 -3.05 5.10
C ALA A 25 -3.01 -2.23 4.00
N PHE A 26 -3.78 -1.22 4.39
CA PHE A 26 -4.52 -0.38 3.45
C PHE A 26 -3.96 1.03 3.47
N GLU A 27 -3.46 1.50 2.32
CA GLU A 27 -2.87 2.83 2.14
C GLU A 27 -1.76 3.10 3.17
N ILE A 28 -0.83 2.16 3.33
CA ILE A 28 0.28 2.22 4.28
C ILE A 28 1.62 2.13 3.56
N PHE A 29 1.73 1.27 2.54
CA PHE A 29 3.00 0.92 1.90
C PHE A 29 3.69 2.10 1.21
N GLU A 30 2.93 3.06 0.73
CA GLU A 30 3.45 4.30 0.16
C GLU A 30 4.13 5.21 1.18
N HIS A 31 3.80 5.04 2.46
CA HIS A 31 4.38 5.81 3.58
C HIS A 31 5.59 5.13 4.21
N LEU A 32 5.85 3.85 3.90
CA LEU A 32 6.97 3.11 4.46
C LEU A 32 8.29 3.45 3.76
N LEU A 33 9.36 3.55 4.54
CA LEU A 33 10.72 3.71 4.00
C LEU A 33 11.20 2.41 3.34
N ASN A 34 10.89 1.26 3.95
CA ASN A 34 11.33 -0.04 3.47
C ASN A 34 10.22 -1.10 3.46
N PRO A 35 9.28 -1.02 2.51
CA PRO A 35 8.17 -1.97 2.41
C PRO A 35 8.61 -3.43 2.19
N TYR A 36 9.77 -3.66 1.56
CA TYR A 36 10.33 -5.00 1.38
C TYR A 36 10.61 -5.70 2.71
N THR A 37 11.23 -4.99 3.65
CA THR A 37 11.57 -5.57 4.96
C THR A 37 10.32 -5.92 5.77
N ILE A 38 9.28 -5.10 5.69
CA ILE A 38 7.99 -5.38 6.33
C ILE A 38 7.39 -6.69 5.78
N LEU A 39 7.27 -6.81 4.46
CA LEU A 39 6.73 -8.01 3.81
C LEU A 39 7.56 -9.27 4.10
N LYS A 40 8.87 -9.13 4.17
CA LYS A 40 9.76 -10.24 4.48
C LYS A 40 9.61 -10.74 5.93
N ASN A 41 9.37 -9.82 6.86
CA ASN A 41 9.33 -10.12 8.29
C ASN A 41 7.94 -10.50 8.80
N VAL A 42 6.87 -10.12 8.09
CA VAL A 42 5.51 -10.47 8.52
C VAL A 42 5.31 -11.98 8.55
N LYS A 43 4.82 -12.49 9.68
CA LYS A 43 4.50 -13.92 9.86
C LYS A 43 3.01 -14.16 9.59
N ALA A 44 2.62 -14.05 8.33
CA ALA A 44 1.27 -14.38 7.88
C ALA A 44 1.34 -15.15 6.57
N ASP A 45 0.46 -16.12 6.40
CA ASP A 45 0.37 -16.92 5.16
C ASP A 45 -0.49 -16.21 4.10
N LYS A 46 -1.33 -15.29 4.52
CA LYS A 46 -2.26 -14.53 3.67
C LYS A 46 -2.07 -13.04 3.89
N ILE A 47 -2.12 -12.29 2.81
CA ILE A 47 -2.05 -10.82 2.90
C ILE A 47 -3.10 -10.16 2.00
N LEU A 48 -3.60 -9.01 2.48
CA LEU A 48 -4.50 -8.14 1.75
C LEU A 48 -3.97 -6.72 1.84
N ILE A 49 -3.51 -6.18 0.72
CA ILE A 49 -2.82 -4.88 0.68
C ILE A 49 -3.50 -3.98 -0.34
N SER A 50 -3.76 -2.73 0.03
CA SER A 50 -4.08 -1.68 -0.94
C SER A 50 -3.01 -0.60 -0.96
N ILE A 51 -2.77 -0.05 -2.16
CA ILE A 51 -1.89 1.09 -2.41
C ILE A 51 -2.57 2.08 -3.34
N PRO A 52 -2.26 3.38 -3.22
CA PRO A 52 -2.59 4.35 -4.24
C PRO A 52 -1.65 4.21 -5.42
N LEU A 53 -2.22 4.13 -6.62
CA LEU A 53 -1.43 4.10 -7.85
C LEU A 53 -0.96 5.50 -8.23
N ARG A 54 0.23 5.56 -8.80
CA ARG A 54 0.78 6.75 -9.41
C ARG A 54 -0.16 7.31 -10.47
N LEU A 55 -0.48 8.58 -10.35
CA LEU A 55 -1.24 9.30 -11.37
C LEU A 55 -0.27 10.06 -12.28
N TRP A 56 -0.23 9.70 -13.55
CA TRP A 56 0.68 10.31 -14.55
C TRP A 56 0.51 11.83 -14.70
N PHE A 57 -0.65 12.36 -14.33
CA PHE A 57 -0.99 13.80 -14.39
C PHE A 57 -0.87 14.53 -13.04
N SER A 58 -0.29 13.90 -12.02
CA SER A 58 -0.14 14.48 -10.68
C SER A 58 1.26 14.21 -10.12
N PRO A 59 1.87 15.17 -9.42
CA PRO A 59 3.08 14.89 -8.66
C PRO A 59 2.79 13.93 -7.51
N ALA A 60 3.86 13.37 -6.92
CA ALA A 60 3.78 12.58 -5.70
C ALA A 60 3.03 13.34 -4.60
N TYR A 61 2.24 12.61 -3.84
CA TYR A 61 1.46 13.20 -2.77
C TYR A 61 2.35 13.61 -1.60
N ARG A 62 2.13 14.81 -1.13
CA ARG A 62 2.80 15.36 0.04
C ARG A 62 1.87 16.31 0.77
N SER A 63 1.51 15.98 2.00
CA SER A 63 0.79 16.89 2.87
C SER A 63 1.65 18.12 3.19
N LYS A 64 1.01 19.29 3.26
CA LYS A 64 1.67 20.54 3.66
C LYS A 64 1.66 20.74 5.17
N THR A 65 0.75 20.10 5.85
CA THR A 65 0.47 20.31 7.29
C THR A 65 0.86 19.12 8.15
N ASP A 66 0.84 17.91 7.59
CA ASP A 66 1.19 16.69 8.29
C ASP A 66 2.49 16.13 7.74
N MET A 67 3.50 16.01 8.59
CA MET A 67 4.81 15.48 8.21
C MET A 67 4.77 13.98 7.93
N TRP A 68 3.84 13.25 8.53
CA TRP A 68 3.69 11.80 8.39
C TRP A 68 2.88 11.41 7.16
N ASP A 69 2.00 12.29 6.68
CA ASP A 69 1.18 12.08 5.51
C ASP A 69 1.92 12.49 4.21
N ARG A 70 2.96 11.72 3.89
CA ARG A 70 3.81 11.88 2.70
C ARG A 70 4.07 10.53 2.08
N HIS A 71 3.98 10.46 0.75
CA HIS A 71 4.35 9.25 0.02
C HIS A 71 5.85 9.24 -0.24
N TYR A 72 6.54 8.25 0.28
CA TYR A 72 7.92 7.92 -0.11
C TYR A 72 7.94 7.15 -1.42
N HIS A 73 6.86 6.39 -1.71
CA HIS A 73 6.72 5.60 -2.92
C HIS A 73 5.45 6.01 -3.67
N GLU A 74 5.56 6.19 -4.98
CA GLU A 74 4.44 6.33 -5.91
C GLU A 74 4.38 5.05 -6.75
N PHE A 75 3.58 4.10 -6.30
CA PHE A 75 3.54 2.77 -6.87
C PHE A 75 2.86 2.70 -8.23
N GLU A 76 3.43 1.90 -9.11
CA GLU A 76 2.75 1.25 -10.22
C GLU A 76 2.42 -0.19 -9.81
N GLU A 77 1.45 -0.84 -10.48
CA GLU A 77 0.99 -2.19 -10.13
C GLU A 77 2.13 -3.20 -10.02
N TRP A 78 2.98 -3.25 -11.05
CA TRP A 78 4.08 -4.19 -11.13
C TRP A 78 5.10 -4.07 -9.99
N GLN A 79 5.21 -2.90 -9.38
CA GLN A 79 6.14 -2.68 -8.26
C GLN A 79 5.65 -3.41 -7.00
N LEU A 80 4.35 -3.33 -6.68
CA LEU A 80 3.78 -4.09 -5.58
C LEU A 80 3.81 -5.58 -5.88
N ASP A 81 3.42 -5.99 -7.09
CA ASP A 81 3.44 -7.38 -7.52
C ASP A 81 4.84 -7.98 -7.33
N TRP A 82 5.86 -7.27 -7.78
CA TRP A 82 7.25 -7.72 -7.66
C TRP A 82 7.74 -7.78 -6.21
N LEU A 83 7.35 -6.83 -5.35
CA LEU A 83 7.65 -6.89 -3.92
C LEU A 83 7.05 -8.15 -3.27
N LEU A 84 5.79 -8.47 -3.60
CA LEU A 84 5.10 -9.66 -3.10
C LEU A 84 5.80 -10.95 -3.55
N GLU A 85 6.09 -11.07 -4.84
CA GLU A 85 6.81 -12.22 -5.39
C GLU A 85 8.20 -12.39 -4.76
N LYS A 86 8.96 -11.30 -4.62
CA LYS A 86 10.29 -11.30 -3.98
C LYS A 86 10.26 -11.72 -2.51
N THR A 87 9.15 -11.53 -1.83
CA THR A 87 8.98 -11.92 -0.42
C THR A 87 8.25 -13.25 -0.25
N GLY A 88 8.03 -13.97 -1.36
CA GLY A 88 7.52 -15.34 -1.38
C GLY A 88 6.00 -15.45 -1.42
N PHE A 89 5.29 -14.34 -1.66
CA PHE A 89 3.84 -14.37 -1.84
C PHE A 89 3.47 -14.60 -3.30
N LYS A 90 2.47 -15.45 -3.51
CA LYS A 90 1.82 -15.67 -4.80
C LYS A 90 0.53 -14.87 -4.86
N ILE A 91 0.38 -14.02 -5.83
CA ILE A 91 -0.83 -13.22 -6.02
C ILE A 91 -1.96 -14.14 -6.50
N ILE A 92 -3.07 -14.11 -5.77
CA ILE A 92 -4.29 -14.89 -6.04
C ILE A 92 -5.32 -14.04 -6.76
N ASP A 93 -5.52 -12.80 -6.28
CA ASP A 93 -6.51 -11.89 -6.87
C ASP A 93 -6.06 -10.43 -6.76
N ARG A 94 -6.57 -9.61 -7.67
CA ARG A 94 -6.28 -8.18 -7.73
C ARG A 94 -7.43 -7.38 -8.32
N VAL A 95 -7.67 -6.24 -7.73
CA VAL A 95 -8.73 -5.31 -8.16
C VAL A 95 -8.19 -3.90 -8.24
N LYS A 96 -8.59 -3.19 -9.30
CA LYS A 96 -8.34 -1.76 -9.44
C LYS A 96 -9.65 -0.98 -9.44
N PHE A 97 -9.65 0.16 -8.80
CA PHE A 97 -10.80 1.05 -8.81
C PHE A 97 -10.41 2.51 -8.88
N THR A 98 -11.31 3.29 -9.47
CA THR A 98 -11.16 4.74 -9.60
C THR A 98 -11.62 5.44 -8.32
N HIS A 99 -11.19 6.68 -8.13
CA HIS A 99 -11.69 7.56 -7.08
C HIS A 99 -12.20 8.87 -7.70
N PRO A 100 -13.44 8.88 -8.23
CA PRO A 100 -14.01 10.06 -8.84
C PRO A 100 -14.21 11.17 -7.83
N VAL A 101 -13.85 12.39 -8.21
CA VAL A 101 -14.00 13.58 -7.37
C VAL A 101 -15.14 14.44 -7.93
N LYS A 102 -16.09 14.81 -7.08
CA LYS A 102 -17.22 15.69 -7.44
C LYS A 102 -16.78 17.15 -7.61
N LYS A 103 -15.86 17.40 -8.55
CA LYS A 103 -15.41 18.75 -8.93
C LYS A 103 -15.34 18.83 -10.46
N ILE A 104 -15.63 20.00 -11.01
CA ILE A 104 -15.52 20.25 -12.45
C ILE A 104 -14.09 20.65 -12.76
N GLY A 105 -13.48 20.06 -13.80
CA GLY A 105 -12.14 20.36 -14.25
C GLY A 105 -11.45 19.20 -14.98
N PHE A 106 -10.33 19.46 -15.60
CA PHE A 106 -9.58 18.47 -16.37
C PHE A 106 -9.03 17.34 -15.49
N ARG A 107 -8.43 17.65 -14.35
CA ARG A 107 -7.92 16.63 -13.42
C ARG A 107 -9.02 15.75 -12.81
N PRO A 108 -10.15 16.28 -12.32
CA PRO A 108 -11.30 15.49 -11.92
C PRO A 108 -11.82 14.55 -13.01
N LEU A 109 -11.88 15.02 -14.25
CA LEU A 109 -12.29 14.19 -15.40
C LEU A 109 -11.32 13.02 -15.61
N LEU A 110 -10.01 13.25 -15.57
CA LEU A 110 -9.03 12.17 -15.69
C LEU A 110 -9.13 11.15 -14.56
N ARG A 111 -9.42 11.57 -13.33
CA ARG A 111 -9.65 10.67 -12.18
C ARG A 111 -10.85 9.75 -12.33
N PHE A 112 -11.81 10.12 -13.16
CA PHE A 112 -12.97 9.29 -13.43
C PHE A 112 -12.59 8.02 -14.21
N PHE A 113 -11.60 8.12 -15.10
CA PHE A 113 -11.18 7.03 -15.99
C PHE A 113 -9.85 6.37 -15.56
N THR A 114 -9.07 7.02 -14.69
CA THR A 114 -7.77 6.49 -14.27
C THR A 114 -7.89 5.75 -12.94
N PRO A 115 -7.52 4.46 -12.86
CA PRO A 115 -7.47 3.75 -11.59
C PRO A 115 -6.59 4.49 -10.58
N ARG A 116 -7.09 4.64 -9.36
CA ARG A 116 -6.37 5.29 -8.26
C ARG A 116 -5.89 4.31 -7.22
N TYR A 117 -6.62 3.23 -7.01
CA TYR A 117 -6.31 2.24 -5.99
C TYR A 117 -6.11 0.88 -6.60
N TYR A 118 -5.17 0.16 -6.03
CA TYR A 118 -4.84 -1.21 -6.37
C TYR A 118 -4.87 -2.07 -5.12
N LEU A 119 -5.76 -3.05 -5.09
CA LEU A 119 -5.94 -3.99 -4.00
C LEU A 119 -5.47 -5.36 -4.46
N VAL A 120 -4.64 -6.00 -3.66
CA VAL A 120 -4.07 -7.33 -3.94
C VAL A 120 -4.33 -8.26 -2.77
N TYR A 121 -4.81 -9.46 -3.10
CA TYR A 121 -4.81 -10.61 -2.21
C TYR A 121 -3.73 -11.60 -2.64
N ALA A 122 -2.87 -12.01 -1.72
CA ALA A 122 -1.80 -12.96 -2.00
C ALA A 122 -1.60 -13.94 -0.83
N GLU A 123 -1.02 -15.11 -1.16
CA GLU A 123 -0.74 -16.21 -0.22
C GLU A 123 0.69 -16.72 -0.40
N ARG A 124 1.26 -17.31 0.66
CA ARG A 124 2.52 -18.05 0.59
C ARG A 124 2.47 -19.35 1.36
#